data_bff7faaf11f0824c9e4a65e917092411
#
_entry.id   bff7faaf11f0824c9e4a65e917092411
#
_cell.length_a   1.000
_cell.length_b   1.000
_cell.length_c   1.000
_cell.angle_alpha   90.00
_cell.angle_beta   90.00
_cell.angle_gamma   90.00
#
_symmetry.space_group_name_H-M   'P 1'
#
loop_
_entity.id
_entity.type
_entity.pdbx_description
1 polymer ?
#
loop_
_entity_poly.entity_id
_entity_poly.type
_entity_poly.pdbx_seq_one_letter_code
_entity_poly.pdbx_strand_id
1 'polypeptide(L)'
;HELNKTSQPERQTEDYAVPYMWGTAGILFNKKFITAEEAGTWDILWDSKNRGKILMKDSYRDAYGTAIIYAHARELADSTVTVEQLMNDNSPQAIALAEQRLKEMKPNIAGWEADFGKEMMTKKKAWINFTWSGDAVWTIEEADAVGVELDYTVPCEGSNIWYDGWVIPRYARNVKAASYFINYLCQPDIALRNMDAIGYVSAVATPE
;
A
#
# COMPACT_ATOMS: atom_id res chain seq x y z
N HIS A 1 15.83 5.71 -8.99
CA HIS A 1 16.32 7.10 -8.92
C HIS A 1 15.20 8.13 -8.76
N GLU A 2 14.02 7.93 -9.34
CA GLU A 2 12.92 8.92 -9.21
C GLU A 2 12.13 8.77 -7.90
N LEU A 3 12.10 7.57 -7.33
CA LEU A 3 11.43 7.29 -6.06
C LEU A 3 12.10 7.93 -4.83
N ASN A 4 13.35 8.34 -4.96
CA ASN A 4 14.13 8.91 -3.85
C ASN A 4 14.09 10.45 -3.77
N LYS A 5 13.39 11.13 -4.69
CA LYS A 5 13.28 12.58 -4.65
C LYS A 5 12.26 12.99 -3.59
N THR A 6 12.74 13.48 -2.46
CA THR A 6 11.88 14.13 -1.48
C THR A 6 11.54 15.54 -1.94
N SER A 7 10.41 16.07 -1.51
CA SER A 7 9.99 17.46 -1.74
C SER A 7 10.91 18.52 -1.08
N GLN A 8 11.94 18.09 -0.34
CA GLN A 8 12.94 18.95 0.29
C GLN A 8 14.28 18.82 -0.47
N PRO A 9 14.65 19.81 -1.28
CA PRO A 9 15.85 19.74 -2.13
C PRO A 9 17.18 19.68 -1.34
N GLU A 10 17.16 19.92 -0.04
CA GLU A 10 18.36 19.94 0.81
C GLU A 10 18.68 18.61 1.50
N ARG A 11 17.76 17.64 1.46
CA ARG A 11 17.94 16.31 2.09
C ARG A 11 17.39 15.25 1.19
N GLN A 12 18.26 14.50 0.57
CA GLN A 12 17.87 13.36 -0.26
C GLN A 12 17.82 12.10 0.61
N THR A 13 16.81 11.26 0.40
CA THR A 13 16.65 10.00 1.15
C THR A 13 17.88 9.11 1.00
N GLU A 14 18.51 9.12 -0.16
CA GLU A 14 19.73 8.36 -0.48
C GLU A 14 20.95 8.74 0.36
N ASP A 15 20.94 9.92 1.01
CA ASP A 15 22.00 10.29 1.98
C ASP A 15 21.88 9.52 3.30
N TYR A 16 20.74 8.93 3.59
CA TYR A 16 20.40 8.35 4.90
C TYR A 16 19.90 6.91 4.83
N ALA A 17 19.41 6.46 3.69
CA ALA A 17 18.78 5.16 3.52
C ALA A 17 19.26 4.46 2.25
N VAL A 18 19.47 3.16 2.35
CA VAL A 18 19.65 2.28 1.19
C VAL A 18 18.30 1.67 0.85
N PRO A 19 17.74 1.90 -0.36
CA PRO A 19 16.46 1.35 -0.76
C PRO A 19 16.44 -0.18 -0.65
N TYR A 20 15.32 -0.73 -0.18
CA TYR A 20 15.13 -2.16 0.02
C TYR A 20 14.00 -2.71 -0.82
N MET A 21 12.77 -2.41 -0.45
CA MET A 21 11.55 -2.85 -1.13
C MET A 21 10.63 -1.68 -1.40
N TRP A 22 9.72 -1.86 -2.35
CA TRP A 22 8.67 -0.90 -2.62
C TRP A 22 7.36 -1.60 -2.96
N GLY A 23 6.27 -0.87 -2.87
CA GLY A 23 4.96 -1.38 -3.19
C GLY A 23 3.92 -0.29 -3.34
N THR A 24 2.71 -0.73 -3.62
CA THR A 24 1.53 0.12 -3.73
C THR A 24 0.50 -0.28 -2.68
N ALA A 25 -0.37 0.64 -2.30
CA ALA A 25 -1.61 0.32 -1.63
C ALA A 25 -2.71 0.10 -2.69
N GLY A 26 -3.62 -0.83 -2.44
CA GLY A 26 -4.67 -1.14 -3.40
C GLY A 26 -5.76 -2.02 -2.82
N ILE A 27 -6.57 -2.59 -3.68
CA ILE A 27 -7.73 -3.39 -3.35
C ILE A 27 -7.47 -4.85 -3.71
N LEU A 28 -7.40 -5.70 -2.69
CA LEU A 28 -7.48 -7.15 -2.81
C LEU A 28 -8.96 -7.54 -2.72
N PHE A 29 -9.46 -8.28 -3.67
CA PHE A 29 -10.88 -8.62 -3.73
C PHE A 29 -11.14 -10.07 -4.10
N ASN A 30 -12.27 -10.59 -3.64
CA ASN A 30 -12.72 -11.94 -3.96
C ASN A 30 -13.55 -11.91 -5.24
N LYS A 31 -13.04 -12.53 -6.31
CA LYS A 31 -13.64 -12.56 -7.65
C LYS A 31 -15.05 -13.17 -7.69
N LYS A 32 -15.41 -13.95 -6.68
CA LYS A 32 -16.77 -14.51 -6.57
C LYS A 32 -17.81 -13.44 -6.26
N PHE A 33 -17.44 -12.37 -5.57
CA PHE A 33 -18.37 -11.36 -5.05
C PHE A 33 -18.18 -9.99 -5.68
N ILE A 34 -16.98 -9.70 -6.18
CA ILE A 34 -16.56 -8.40 -6.68
C ILE A 34 -15.93 -8.59 -8.06
N THR A 35 -16.32 -7.76 -9.01
CA THR A 35 -15.74 -7.72 -10.35
C THR A 35 -14.48 -6.84 -10.38
N ALA A 36 -13.61 -7.05 -11.35
CA ALA A 36 -12.43 -6.20 -11.56
C ALA A 36 -12.81 -4.74 -11.87
N GLU A 37 -13.94 -4.51 -12.55
CA GLU A 37 -14.46 -3.17 -12.83
C GLU A 37 -14.84 -2.45 -11.53
N GLU A 38 -15.56 -3.11 -10.64
CA GLU A 38 -15.96 -2.56 -9.34
C GLU A 38 -14.73 -2.26 -8.46
N ALA A 39 -13.73 -3.13 -8.47
CA ALA A 39 -12.49 -2.92 -7.72
C ALA A 39 -11.57 -1.87 -8.35
N GLY A 40 -11.81 -1.47 -9.59
CA GLY A 40 -11.01 -0.52 -10.36
C GLY A 40 -11.12 0.93 -9.91
N THR A 41 -11.98 1.25 -8.96
CA THR A 41 -12.17 2.59 -8.38
C THR A 41 -12.26 2.54 -6.86
N TRP A 42 -11.90 3.64 -6.18
CA TRP A 42 -12.04 3.74 -4.72
C TRP A 42 -13.50 3.79 -4.26
N ASP A 43 -14.46 4.07 -5.16
CA ASP A 43 -15.91 4.09 -4.85
C ASP A 43 -16.37 2.84 -4.13
N ILE A 44 -15.77 1.69 -4.44
CA ILE A 44 -16.10 0.39 -3.87
C ILE A 44 -16.05 0.36 -2.34
N LEU A 45 -15.19 1.16 -1.72
CA LEU A 45 -15.06 1.24 -0.27
C LEU A 45 -16.22 2.00 0.38
N TRP A 46 -16.86 2.90 -0.38
CA TRP A 46 -18.01 3.69 0.06
C TRP A 46 -19.34 3.08 -0.35
N ASP A 47 -19.35 2.06 -1.22
CA ASP A 47 -20.58 1.40 -1.65
C ASP A 47 -21.19 0.58 -0.51
N SER A 48 -22.41 0.95 -0.10
CA SER A 48 -23.15 0.33 0.99
C SER A 48 -23.51 -1.15 0.76
N LYS A 49 -23.45 -1.64 -0.49
CA LYS A 49 -23.64 -3.08 -0.81
C LYS A 49 -22.55 -3.95 -0.16
N ASN A 50 -21.39 -3.37 0.12
CA ASN A 50 -20.23 -4.03 0.73
C ASN A 50 -20.22 -3.90 2.26
N ARG A 51 -21.32 -3.48 2.88
CA ARG A 51 -21.41 -3.24 4.31
C ARG A 51 -20.98 -4.44 5.15
N GLY A 52 -20.00 -4.21 6.03
CA GLY A 52 -19.44 -5.25 6.88
C GLY A 52 -18.62 -6.32 6.14
N LYS A 53 -18.17 -6.01 4.90
CA LYS A 53 -17.38 -6.91 4.06
C LYS A 53 -16.00 -6.37 3.67
N ILE A 54 -15.68 -5.17 4.12
CA ILE A 54 -14.45 -4.47 3.80
C ILE A 54 -13.51 -4.54 5.00
N LEU A 55 -12.27 -4.89 4.74
CA LEU A 55 -11.16 -4.73 5.67
C LEU A 55 -10.32 -3.52 5.23
N MET A 56 -9.81 -2.80 6.20
CA MET A 56 -8.97 -1.62 6.00
C MET A 56 -7.70 -1.78 6.81
N LYS A 57 -6.54 -1.40 6.24
CA LYS A 57 -5.28 -1.37 7.01
C LYS A 57 -5.39 -0.41 8.19
N ASP A 58 -4.90 -0.85 9.35
CA ASP A 58 -4.77 -0.01 10.54
C ASP A 58 -3.55 0.92 10.40
N SER A 59 -3.67 1.82 9.43
CA SER A 59 -2.66 2.82 9.08
C SER A 59 -3.35 4.14 8.81
N TYR A 60 -3.13 5.12 9.70
CA TYR A 60 -3.73 6.45 9.56
C TYR A 60 -3.31 7.16 8.27
N ARG A 61 -2.07 6.94 7.80
CA ARG A 61 -1.55 7.54 6.57
C ARG A 61 -2.25 6.97 5.34
N ASP A 62 -2.42 5.66 5.27
CA ASP A 62 -3.09 5.01 4.15
C ASP A 62 -4.59 5.33 4.16
N ALA A 63 -5.21 5.32 5.33
CA ALA A 63 -6.63 5.70 5.47
C ALA A 63 -6.87 7.16 5.04
N TYR A 64 -6.00 8.09 5.48
CA TYR A 64 -6.06 9.48 5.04
C TYR A 64 -5.90 9.59 3.51
N GLY A 65 -4.86 8.97 2.96
CA GLY A 65 -4.55 9.04 1.54
C GLY A 65 -5.70 8.52 0.67
N THR A 66 -6.27 7.38 1.03
CA THR A 66 -7.42 6.82 0.31
C THR A 66 -8.63 7.76 0.37
N ALA A 67 -8.92 8.32 1.54
CA ALA A 67 -10.08 9.19 1.72
C ALA A 67 -9.94 10.53 0.96
N ILE A 68 -8.73 11.09 0.92
CA ILE A 68 -8.51 12.37 0.22
C ILE A 68 -8.46 12.17 -1.31
N ILE A 69 -7.92 11.06 -1.80
CA ILE A 69 -7.96 10.68 -3.22
C ILE A 69 -9.42 10.47 -3.65
N TYR A 70 -10.18 9.70 -2.90
CA TYR A 70 -11.61 9.49 -3.16
C TYR A 70 -12.40 10.82 -3.19
N ALA A 71 -12.14 11.72 -2.23
CA ALA A 71 -12.82 13.01 -2.16
C ALA A 71 -12.54 13.91 -3.36
N HIS A 72 -11.39 13.73 -4.04
CA HIS A 72 -10.95 14.52 -5.17
C HIS A 72 -10.86 13.71 -6.49
N ALA A 73 -11.61 12.60 -6.58
CA ALA A 73 -11.57 11.73 -7.77
C ALA A 73 -11.86 12.47 -9.06
N ARG A 74 -12.77 13.46 -9.03
CA ARG A 74 -13.09 14.29 -10.19
C ARG A 74 -11.94 15.21 -10.58
N GLU A 75 -11.35 15.90 -9.63
CA GLU A 75 -10.23 16.82 -9.87
C GLU A 75 -9.00 16.06 -10.37
N LEU A 76 -8.80 14.82 -9.92
CA LEU A 76 -7.77 13.91 -10.43
C LEU A 76 -8.05 13.52 -11.87
N ALA A 77 -9.29 13.15 -12.21
CA ALA A 77 -9.70 12.83 -13.57
C ALA A 77 -9.53 14.01 -14.53
N ASP A 78 -9.84 15.23 -14.07
CA ASP A 78 -9.67 16.48 -14.83
C ASP A 78 -8.21 16.97 -14.81
N SER A 79 -7.29 16.27 -14.16
CA SER A 79 -5.85 16.62 -14.00
C SER A 79 -5.61 18.01 -13.40
N THR A 80 -6.53 18.50 -12.58
CA THR A 80 -6.42 19.79 -11.88
C THR A 80 -5.63 19.69 -10.58
N VAL A 81 -5.49 18.48 -10.03
CA VAL A 81 -4.66 18.13 -8.89
C VAL A 81 -3.91 16.83 -9.17
N THR A 82 -2.86 16.57 -8.41
CA THR A 82 -2.12 15.29 -8.47
C THR A 82 -2.26 14.51 -7.18
N VAL A 83 -2.09 13.18 -7.26
CA VAL A 83 -2.07 12.31 -6.07
C VAL A 83 -1.00 12.77 -5.08
N GLU A 84 0.18 13.17 -5.57
CA GLU A 84 1.27 13.68 -4.72
C GLU A 84 0.86 14.94 -3.93
N GLN A 85 0.18 15.88 -4.58
CA GLN A 85 -0.31 17.08 -3.91
C GLN A 85 -1.31 16.73 -2.80
N LEU A 86 -2.27 15.86 -3.09
CA LEU A 86 -3.30 15.44 -2.14
C LEU A 86 -2.71 14.67 -0.95
N MET A 87 -1.82 13.72 -1.21
CA MET A 87 -1.20 12.88 -0.18
C MET A 87 -0.29 13.67 0.78
N ASN A 88 0.23 14.82 0.33
CA ASN A 88 1.10 15.70 1.13
C ASN A 88 0.36 16.93 1.68
N ASP A 89 -0.93 17.11 1.40
CA ASP A 89 -1.73 18.18 1.98
C ASP A 89 -2.09 17.82 3.42
N ASN A 90 -1.51 18.53 4.37
CA ASN A 90 -1.77 18.41 5.81
C ASN A 90 -2.53 19.61 6.38
N SER A 91 -3.21 20.36 5.52
CA SER A 91 -4.05 21.48 5.94
C SER A 91 -5.22 21.00 6.83
N PRO A 92 -5.68 21.84 7.76
CA PRO A 92 -6.87 21.51 8.57
C PRO A 92 -8.10 21.18 7.71
N GLN A 93 -8.22 21.80 6.55
CA GLN A 93 -9.33 21.58 5.60
C GLN A 93 -9.27 20.18 4.97
N ALA A 94 -8.09 19.78 4.48
CA ALA A 94 -7.88 18.45 3.91
C ALA A 94 -8.10 17.35 4.96
N ILE A 95 -7.58 17.55 6.19
CA ILE A 95 -7.78 16.60 7.30
C ILE A 95 -9.27 16.48 7.66
N ALA A 96 -10.00 17.58 7.75
CA ALA A 96 -11.44 17.56 8.04
C ALA A 96 -12.25 16.87 6.95
N LEU A 97 -11.89 17.08 5.67
CA LEU A 97 -12.52 16.41 4.54
C LEU A 97 -12.28 14.89 4.57
N ALA A 98 -11.03 14.49 4.79
CA ALA A 98 -10.68 13.07 4.92
C ALA A 98 -11.41 12.41 6.09
N GLU A 99 -11.47 13.07 7.25
CA GLU A 99 -12.23 12.60 8.41
C GLU A 99 -13.70 12.39 8.08
N GLN A 100 -14.32 13.34 7.38
CA GLN A 100 -15.72 13.22 6.96
C GLN A 100 -15.90 11.97 6.08
N ARG A 101 -15.06 11.80 5.05
CA ARG A 101 -15.14 10.64 4.13
C ARG A 101 -14.92 9.31 4.85
N LEU A 102 -13.98 9.25 5.78
CA LEU A 102 -13.75 8.05 6.60
C LEU A 102 -14.93 7.72 7.50
N LYS A 103 -15.62 8.72 8.06
CA LYS A 103 -16.86 8.51 8.83
C LYS A 103 -17.98 7.95 7.96
N GLU A 104 -18.12 8.42 6.72
CA GLU A 104 -19.08 7.91 5.73
C GLU A 104 -18.79 6.44 5.37
N MET A 105 -17.52 6.08 5.19
CA MET A 105 -17.07 4.71 4.86
C MET A 105 -17.20 3.74 6.05
N LYS A 106 -17.04 4.23 7.28
CA LYS A 106 -16.95 3.41 8.50
C LYS A 106 -18.02 2.32 8.63
N PRO A 107 -19.30 2.52 8.28
CA PRO A 107 -20.32 1.47 8.35
C PRO A 107 -20.06 0.25 7.45
N ASN A 108 -19.22 0.40 6.42
CA ASN A 108 -18.87 -0.68 5.49
C ASN A 108 -17.71 -1.53 6.02
N ILE A 109 -16.94 -1.03 6.98
CA ILE A 109 -15.75 -1.67 7.49
C ILE A 109 -16.10 -2.79 8.48
N ALA A 110 -15.64 -3.99 8.18
CA ALA A 110 -15.71 -5.16 9.06
C ALA A 110 -14.61 -5.15 10.12
N GLY A 111 -13.46 -4.56 9.82
CA GLY A 111 -12.33 -4.48 10.73
C GLY A 111 -11.17 -3.66 10.18
N TRP A 112 -10.42 -3.07 11.10
CA TRP A 112 -9.12 -2.46 10.84
C TRP A 112 -8.06 -3.50 11.17
N GLU A 113 -7.17 -3.78 10.22
CA GLU A 113 -6.29 -4.94 10.32
C GLU A 113 -4.82 -4.58 10.05
N ALA A 114 -3.93 -5.27 10.75
CA ALA A 114 -2.51 -5.28 10.44
C ALA A 114 -2.10 -6.59 9.75
N ASP A 115 -2.52 -7.74 10.30
CA ASP A 115 -2.10 -9.05 9.84
C ASP A 115 -3.24 -10.07 9.61
N PHE A 116 -4.40 -9.90 10.25
CA PHE A 116 -5.49 -10.88 10.18
C PHE A 116 -6.30 -10.83 8.87
N GLY A 117 -6.09 -9.82 8.04
CA GLY A 117 -6.79 -9.65 6.77
C GLY A 117 -6.62 -10.85 5.83
N LYS A 118 -5.43 -11.41 5.79
CA LYS A 118 -5.09 -12.61 5.01
C LYS A 118 -6.02 -13.78 5.33
N GLU A 119 -6.21 -14.08 6.61
CA GLU A 119 -7.10 -15.16 7.08
C GLU A 119 -8.57 -14.85 6.77
N MET A 120 -9.00 -13.61 6.93
CA MET A 120 -10.39 -13.21 6.66
C MET A 120 -10.74 -13.35 5.18
N MET A 121 -9.81 -13.03 4.27
CA MET A 121 -10.00 -13.18 2.83
C MET A 121 -10.03 -14.65 2.41
N THR A 122 -9.08 -15.47 2.86
CA THR A 122 -9.03 -16.91 2.55
C THR A 122 -10.23 -17.67 3.09
N LYS A 123 -10.77 -17.25 4.25
CA LYS A 123 -12.00 -17.83 4.84
C LYS A 123 -13.30 -17.21 4.29
N LYS A 124 -13.25 -16.33 3.30
CA LYS A 124 -14.42 -15.67 2.68
C LYS A 124 -15.27 -14.85 3.67
N LYS A 125 -14.70 -14.43 4.81
CA LYS A 125 -15.37 -13.59 5.80
C LYS A 125 -15.42 -12.13 5.39
N ALA A 126 -14.41 -11.67 4.67
CA ALA A 126 -14.39 -10.40 3.96
C ALA A 126 -14.38 -10.64 2.44
N TRP A 127 -14.81 -9.63 1.68
CA TRP A 127 -14.84 -9.66 0.22
C TRP A 127 -13.80 -8.73 -0.38
N ILE A 128 -13.46 -7.69 0.35
CA ILE A 128 -12.57 -6.61 -0.04
C ILE A 128 -11.58 -6.37 1.11
N ASN A 129 -10.31 -6.22 0.77
CA ASN A 129 -9.29 -5.77 1.71
C ASN A 129 -8.45 -4.65 1.06
N PHE A 130 -8.51 -3.45 1.63
CA PHE A 130 -7.50 -2.44 1.34
C PHE A 130 -6.18 -2.92 1.96
N THR A 131 -5.20 -3.21 1.12
CA THR A 131 -3.94 -3.82 1.56
C THR A 131 -2.75 -3.38 0.71
N TRP A 132 -1.55 -3.72 1.15
CA TRP A 132 -0.32 -3.49 0.41
C TRP A 132 -0.06 -4.61 -0.59
N SER A 133 0.60 -4.28 -1.71
CA SER A 133 0.79 -5.18 -2.85
C SER A 133 1.46 -6.51 -2.49
N GLY A 134 2.49 -6.51 -1.64
CA GLY A 134 3.16 -7.76 -1.23
C GLY A 134 2.27 -8.65 -0.36
N ASP A 135 1.51 -8.06 0.58
CA ASP A 135 0.52 -8.79 1.36
C ASP A 135 -0.58 -9.38 0.46
N ALA A 136 -0.94 -8.66 -0.61
CA ALA A 136 -1.91 -9.14 -1.59
C ALA A 136 -1.37 -10.36 -2.35
N VAL A 137 -0.15 -10.31 -2.87
CA VAL A 137 0.50 -11.43 -3.58
C VAL A 137 0.50 -12.68 -2.70
N TRP A 138 1.02 -12.57 -1.48
CA TRP A 138 1.04 -13.68 -0.54
C TRP A 138 -0.36 -14.22 -0.24
N THR A 139 -1.35 -13.34 -0.06
CA THR A 139 -2.73 -13.74 0.24
C THR A 139 -3.39 -14.44 -0.93
N ILE A 140 -3.10 -14.03 -2.17
CA ILE A 140 -3.59 -14.67 -3.40
C ILE A 140 -3.06 -16.12 -3.49
N GLU A 141 -1.76 -16.30 -3.25
CA GLU A 141 -1.13 -17.64 -3.27
C GLU A 141 -1.75 -18.59 -2.23
N GLU A 142 -1.89 -18.12 -0.98
CA GLU A 142 -2.53 -18.89 0.09
C GLU A 142 -4.02 -19.19 -0.18
N ALA A 143 -4.73 -18.24 -0.79
CA ALA A 143 -6.13 -18.39 -1.14
C ALA A 143 -6.33 -19.43 -2.27
N ASP A 144 -5.44 -19.42 -3.25
CA ASP A 144 -5.47 -20.36 -4.37
C ASP A 144 -5.32 -21.81 -3.91
N ALA A 145 -4.44 -22.03 -2.92
CA ALA A 145 -4.25 -23.35 -2.29
C ALA A 145 -5.52 -23.92 -1.63
N VAL A 146 -6.49 -23.06 -1.29
CA VAL A 146 -7.78 -23.46 -0.67
C VAL A 146 -8.99 -23.22 -1.59
N GLY A 147 -8.75 -22.96 -2.87
CA GLY A 147 -9.80 -22.77 -3.88
C GLY A 147 -10.59 -21.46 -3.70
N VAL A 148 -9.92 -20.40 -3.31
CA VAL A 148 -10.49 -19.04 -3.21
C VAL A 148 -9.79 -18.15 -4.23
N GLU A 149 -10.51 -17.71 -5.25
CA GLU A 149 -9.98 -16.83 -6.29
C GLU A 149 -9.99 -15.38 -5.81
N LEU A 150 -8.82 -14.86 -5.53
CA LEU A 150 -8.60 -13.45 -5.23
C LEU A 150 -7.87 -12.76 -6.38
N ASP A 151 -7.97 -11.43 -6.43
CA ASP A 151 -7.19 -10.60 -7.34
C ASP A 151 -6.88 -9.26 -6.67
N TYR A 152 -5.87 -8.55 -7.18
CA TYR A 152 -5.42 -7.28 -6.65
C TYR A 152 -5.38 -6.23 -7.75
N THR A 153 -5.85 -5.02 -7.43
CA THR A 153 -5.76 -3.88 -8.34
C THR A 153 -5.43 -2.59 -7.60
N VAL A 154 -4.79 -1.68 -8.30
CA VAL A 154 -4.65 -0.28 -7.87
C VAL A 154 -5.74 0.51 -8.59
N PRO A 155 -6.66 1.18 -7.88
CA PRO A 155 -7.72 1.97 -8.49
C PRO A 155 -7.22 3.06 -9.44
N CYS A 156 -8.03 3.38 -10.44
CA CYS A 156 -7.65 4.25 -11.55
C CYS A 156 -7.38 5.71 -11.13
N GLU A 157 -7.93 6.15 -10.00
CA GLU A 157 -7.67 7.48 -9.43
C GLU A 157 -6.22 7.62 -8.90
N GLY A 158 -5.51 6.50 -8.81
CA GLY A 158 -4.17 6.42 -8.25
C GLY A 158 -4.14 6.04 -6.77
N SER A 159 -2.95 5.83 -6.25
CA SER A 159 -2.75 5.36 -4.88
C SER A 159 -1.40 5.78 -4.32
N ASN A 160 -1.18 5.42 -3.06
CA ASN A 160 0.11 5.56 -2.40
C ASN A 160 1.12 4.57 -2.98
N ILE A 161 2.29 5.08 -3.37
CA ILE A 161 3.50 4.30 -3.62
C ILE A 161 4.44 4.56 -2.44
N TRP A 162 4.94 3.50 -1.84
CA TRP A 162 5.85 3.59 -0.72
C TRP A 162 7.11 2.77 -0.99
N TYR A 163 8.16 3.08 -0.28
CA TYR A 163 9.39 2.29 -0.28
C TYR A 163 9.97 2.21 1.11
N ASP A 164 10.57 1.07 1.40
CA ASP A 164 11.35 0.82 2.60
C ASP A 164 12.82 1.00 2.33
N GLY A 165 13.53 1.50 3.32
CA GLY A 165 14.97 1.69 3.24
C GLY A 165 15.68 1.24 4.51
N TRP A 166 16.84 0.68 4.35
CA TRP A 166 17.74 0.36 5.45
C TRP A 166 18.44 1.62 5.93
N VAL A 167 18.38 1.88 7.22
CA VAL A 167 19.07 3.00 7.86
C VAL A 167 19.95 2.49 9.00
N ILE A 168 21.07 3.15 9.24
CA ILE A 168 21.94 2.89 10.39
C ILE A 168 21.74 4.05 11.37
N PRO A 169 21.14 3.81 12.56
CA PRO A 169 20.94 4.86 13.55
C PRO A 169 22.24 5.52 13.98
N ARG A 170 22.21 6.81 14.27
CA ARG A 170 23.40 7.61 14.66
C ARG A 170 24.21 7.00 15.80
N TYR A 171 23.55 6.32 16.73
CA TYR A 171 24.18 5.74 17.92
C TYR A 171 24.37 4.22 17.82
N ALA A 172 24.34 3.65 16.61
CA ALA A 172 24.60 2.23 16.40
C ALA A 172 26.02 1.90 16.83
N ARG A 173 26.17 0.81 17.61
CA ARG A 173 27.50 0.37 18.10
C ARG A 173 28.31 -0.39 17.05
N ASN A 174 27.63 -1.08 16.14
CA ASN A 174 28.23 -1.97 15.15
C ASN A 174 27.96 -1.48 13.71
N VAL A 175 28.30 -0.21 13.42
CA VAL A 175 28.06 0.40 12.11
C VAL A 175 28.66 -0.43 10.97
N LYS A 176 29.89 -0.93 11.14
CA LYS A 176 30.58 -1.74 10.12
C LYS A 176 29.83 -3.03 9.81
N ALA A 177 29.36 -3.75 10.84
CA ALA A 177 28.58 -4.97 10.65
C ALA A 177 27.23 -4.68 9.98
N ALA A 178 26.55 -3.61 10.37
CA ALA A 178 25.32 -3.16 9.73
C ALA A 178 25.53 -2.83 8.24
N SER A 179 26.62 -2.13 7.90
CA SER A 179 26.96 -1.82 6.51
C SER A 179 27.23 -3.09 5.68
N TYR A 180 27.92 -4.08 6.23
CA TYR A 180 28.12 -5.35 5.53
C TYR A 180 26.82 -6.12 5.34
N PHE A 181 25.93 -6.11 6.32
CA PHE A 181 24.61 -6.74 6.22
C PHE A 181 23.74 -6.08 5.14
N ILE A 182 23.67 -4.74 5.13
CA ILE A 182 22.95 -4.00 4.10
C ILE A 182 23.52 -4.30 2.71
N ASN A 183 24.87 -4.27 2.58
CA ASN A 183 25.51 -4.59 1.31
C ASN A 183 25.25 -6.03 0.84
N TYR A 184 25.17 -6.99 1.76
CA TYR A 184 24.78 -8.36 1.45
C TYR A 184 23.34 -8.42 0.91
N LEU A 185 22.40 -7.69 1.50
CA LEU A 185 21.02 -7.64 1.05
C LEU A 185 20.84 -6.96 -0.32
N CYS A 186 21.80 -6.14 -0.74
CA CYS A 186 21.81 -5.51 -2.06
C CYS A 186 22.38 -6.41 -3.17
N GLN A 187 22.86 -7.63 -2.86
CA GLN A 187 23.29 -8.57 -3.88
C GLN A 187 22.08 -9.06 -4.68
N PRO A 188 22.12 -9.10 -6.03
CA PRO A 188 20.95 -9.41 -6.86
C PRO A 188 20.28 -10.75 -6.52
N ASP A 189 21.06 -11.81 -6.29
CA ASP A 189 20.55 -13.12 -5.92
C ASP A 189 19.87 -13.14 -4.54
N ILE A 190 20.38 -12.35 -3.60
CA ILE A 190 19.77 -12.20 -2.27
C ILE A 190 18.50 -11.35 -2.35
N ALA A 191 18.51 -10.29 -3.15
CA ALA A 191 17.34 -9.45 -3.38
C ALA A 191 16.19 -10.26 -3.99
N LEU A 192 16.46 -11.10 -5.00
CA LEU A 192 15.46 -12.00 -5.59
C LEU A 192 14.89 -12.98 -4.56
N ARG A 193 15.73 -13.62 -3.76
CA ARG A 193 15.26 -14.53 -2.69
C ARG A 193 14.40 -13.83 -1.65
N ASN A 194 14.69 -12.57 -1.34
CA ASN A 194 13.84 -11.77 -0.46
C ASN A 194 12.50 -11.45 -1.11
N MET A 195 12.48 -11.10 -2.41
CA MET A 195 11.23 -10.87 -3.15
C MET A 195 10.33 -12.11 -3.12
N ASP A 196 10.89 -13.29 -3.43
CA ASP A 196 10.16 -14.56 -3.41
C ASP A 196 9.59 -14.88 -2.02
N ALA A 197 10.35 -14.54 -0.96
CA ALA A 197 9.94 -14.86 0.40
C ALA A 197 8.84 -13.94 0.97
N ILE A 198 8.78 -12.68 0.54
CA ILE A 198 7.91 -11.65 1.15
C ILE A 198 6.89 -11.04 0.18
N GLY A 199 6.98 -11.33 -1.11
CA GLY A 199 6.03 -10.87 -2.13
C GLY A 199 6.16 -9.40 -2.56
N TYR A 200 7.12 -8.64 -2.01
CA TYR A 200 7.35 -7.24 -2.40
C TYR A 200 8.43 -7.10 -3.46
N VAL A 201 8.38 -6.00 -4.21
CA VAL A 201 9.33 -5.71 -5.27
C VAL A 201 10.59 -5.10 -4.69
N SER A 202 11.77 -5.64 -5.07
CA SER A 202 13.05 -5.07 -4.65
C SER A 202 13.34 -3.74 -5.35
N ALA A 203 13.98 -2.83 -4.62
CA ALA A 203 14.57 -1.63 -5.19
C ALA A 203 15.96 -1.87 -5.80
N VAL A 204 16.51 -3.07 -5.66
CA VAL A 204 17.77 -3.47 -6.29
C VAL A 204 17.53 -3.81 -7.74
N ALA A 205 18.16 -3.04 -8.66
CA ALA A 205 18.12 -3.36 -10.08
C ALA A 205 18.91 -4.65 -10.34
N THR A 206 18.26 -5.63 -10.94
CA THR A 206 18.95 -6.82 -11.46
C THR A 206 19.26 -6.58 -12.94
N PRO A 207 20.47 -6.88 -13.44
CA PRO A 207 20.64 -7.04 -14.88
C PRO A 207 19.72 -8.19 -15.33
N GLU A 208 19.01 -7.99 -16.43
CA GLU A 208 18.22 -9.04 -17.06
C GLU A 208 19.07 -10.27 -17.37
#